data_fcb3aa738e16254f68ded436bccce9cb
#
_entry.id   fcb3aa738e16254f68ded436bccce9cb
#
_cell.length_a   1.000
_cell.length_b   1.000
_cell.length_c   1.000
_cell.angle_alpha   90.00
_cell.angle_beta   90.00
_cell.angle_gamma   90.00
#
_symmetry.space_group_name_H-M   'P 1'
#
loop_
_entity.id
_entity.type
_entity.pdbx_description
1 polymer ?
#
loop_
_entity_poly.entity_id
_entity_poly.type
_entity_poly.pdbx_seq_one_letter_code
_entity_poly.pdbx_strand_id
1 'polypeptide(L)'
;MPGFEIFGDEERKEVMDVIETGVLFRYGFEGARKGHWKARSFEQELAQRLAIGYCHLCSSGTAALSIALAACGIGAGDEVIVPPFTFVAT
;
A
#
# COMPACT_ATOMS: atom_id res chain seq x y z
N MET A 1 14.68 -11.10 -1.13
CA MET A 1 14.85 -10.64 0.26
C MET A 1 13.65 -11.03 1.06
N PRO A 2 13.78 -12.00 1.89
CA PRO A 2 12.60 -12.55 2.56
C PRO A 2 12.01 -11.61 3.62
N GLY A 3 12.81 -10.97 4.44
CA GLY A 3 12.31 -10.08 5.50
C GLY A 3 11.70 -10.81 6.71
N PHE A 4 11.49 -12.11 6.61
CA PHE A 4 10.89 -12.88 7.69
C PHE A 4 11.79 -12.97 8.93
N GLU A 5 13.06 -12.69 8.79
CA GLU A 5 14.04 -12.68 9.88
C GLU A 5 13.76 -11.60 10.93
N ILE A 6 13.10 -10.52 10.51
CA ILE A 6 12.75 -9.42 11.39
C ILE A 6 11.27 -9.41 11.80
N PHE A 7 10.52 -10.44 11.35
CA PHE A 7 9.10 -10.57 11.66
C PHE A 7 8.94 -11.10 13.09
N GLY A 8 8.33 -10.31 13.96
CA GLY A 8 8.27 -10.61 15.39
C GLY A 8 7.00 -10.14 16.08
N ASP A 9 7.13 -9.78 17.33
CA ASP A 9 5.99 -9.41 18.19
C ASP A 9 5.39 -8.06 17.81
N GLU A 10 6.18 -7.15 17.25
CA GLU A 10 5.68 -5.86 16.79
C GLU A 10 4.68 -6.04 15.64
N GLU A 11 5.01 -6.86 14.65
CA GLU A 11 4.14 -7.17 13.52
C GLU A 11 2.89 -7.93 13.98
N ARG A 12 3.06 -8.89 14.89
CA ARG A 12 1.93 -9.64 15.46
C ARG A 12 0.95 -8.71 16.14
N LYS A 13 1.44 -7.77 16.94
CA LYS A 13 0.59 -6.79 17.62
C LYS A 13 -0.21 -5.95 16.62
N GLU A 14 0.45 -5.43 15.59
CA GLU A 14 -0.22 -4.62 14.55
C GLU A 14 -1.33 -5.40 13.82
N VAL A 15 -1.09 -6.66 13.52
CA VAL A 15 -2.09 -7.55 12.91
C VAL A 15 -3.23 -7.85 13.88
N MET A 16 -2.91 -8.16 15.14
CA MET A 16 -3.93 -8.46 16.15
C MET A 16 -4.85 -7.29 16.42
N ASP A 17 -4.35 -6.07 16.45
CA ASP A 17 -5.18 -4.87 16.57
C ASP A 17 -6.30 -4.83 15.51
N VAL A 18 -5.98 -5.22 14.28
CA VAL A 18 -6.98 -5.28 13.19
C VAL A 18 -7.93 -6.45 13.36
N ILE A 19 -7.42 -7.64 13.70
CA ILE A 19 -8.24 -8.84 13.90
C ILE A 19 -9.27 -8.61 15.01
N GLU A 20 -8.87 -8.01 16.11
CA GLU A 20 -9.76 -7.71 17.25
C GLU A 20 -10.87 -6.73 16.90
N THR A 21 -10.66 -5.82 15.95
CA THR A 21 -11.72 -4.94 15.46
C THR A 21 -12.70 -5.64 14.52
N GLY A 22 -12.26 -6.69 13.84
CA GLY A 22 -12.99 -7.36 12.76
C GLY A 22 -13.18 -6.52 11.50
N VAL A 23 -12.60 -5.33 11.42
CA VAL A 23 -12.75 -4.40 10.29
C VAL A 23 -11.57 -4.51 9.35
N LEU A 24 -11.75 -5.21 8.23
CA LEU A 24 -10.73 -5.43 7.20
C LEU A 24 -10.84 -4.45 6.03
N PHE A 25 -11.88 -3.62 6.00
CA PHE A 25 -12.11 -2.66 4.92
C PHE A 25 -11.24 -1.41 5.10
N ARG A 26 -10.87 -0.81 3.97
CA ARG A 26 -10.10 0.44 3.97
C ARG A 26 -10.91 1.64 4.46
N TYR A 27 -12.21 1.64 4.24
CA TYR A 27 -13.11 2.77 4.51
C TYR A 27 -14.21 2.39 5.52
N GLY A 28 -14.79 3.42 6.15
CA GLY A 28 -15.93 3.26 7.03
C GLY A 28 -15.61 2.62 8.37
N PHE A 29 -16.67 2.34 9.12
CA PHE A 29 -16.64 1.62 10.40
C PHE A 29 -15.79 2.32 11.49
N GLU A 30 -15.79 3.66 11.54
CA GLU A 30 -14.99 4.46 12.47
C GLU A 30 -15.11 3.98 13.92
N GLY A 31 -16.33 3.74 14.38
CA GLY A 31 -16.58 3.31 15.77
C GLY A 31 -16.02 1.92 16.07
N ALA A 32 -16.13 0.98 15.13
CA ALA A 32 -15.64 -0.39 15.30
C ALA A 32 -14.12 -0.52 15.18
N ARG A 33 -13.46 0.42 14.52
CA ARG A 33 -12.01 0.39 14.31
C ARG A 33 -11.19 0.67 15.56
N LYS A 34 -11.77 1.26 16.57
CA LYS A 34 -11.04 1.65 17.81
C LYS A 34 -9.79 2.49 17.56
N GLY A 35 -9.81 3.32 16.52
CA GLY A 35 -8.68 4.15 16.11
C GLY A 35 -7.61 3.45 15.27
N HIS A 36 -7.79 2.19 14.89
CA HIS A 36 -6.82 1.44 14.09
C HIS A 36 -7.05 1.62 12.58
N TRP A 37 -6.28 2.50 11.97
CA TRP A 37 -6.27 2.80 10.53
C TRP A 37 -4.90 2.48 9.93
N LYS A 38 -4.47 1.23 9.99
CA LYS A 38 -3.10 0.82 9.72
C LYS A 38 -2.59 1.26 8.33
N ALA A 39 -3.38 1.03 7.28
CA ALA A 39 -3.00 1.45 5.93
C ALA A 39 -2.88 2.97 5.82
N ARG A 40 -3.83 3.72 6.36
CA ARG A 40 -3.80 5.19 6.36
C ARG A 40 -2.60 5.72 7.14
N SER A 41 -2.33 5.17 8.32
CA SER A 41 -1.20 5.57 9.15
C SER A 41 0.13 5.32 8.44
N PHE A 42 0.27 4.18 7.76
CA PHE A 42 1.45 3.86 6.98
C PHE A 42 1.62 4.81 5.78
N GLU A 43 0.55 5.11 5.05
CA GLU A 43 0.60 6.08 3.95
C GLU A 43 1.07 7.46 4.42
N GLN A 44 0.57 7.93 5.55
CA GLN A 44 0.96 9.21 6.12
C GLN A 44 2.44 9.22 6.54
N GLU A 45 2.88 8.20 7.24
CA GLU A 45 4.28 8.09 7.67
C GLU A 45 5.23 7.99 6.48
N LEU A 46 4.89 7.18 5.47
CA LEU A 46 5.71 7.03 4.28
C LEU A 46 5.80 8.33 3.48
N ALA A 47 4.68 9.04 3.33
CA ALA A 47 4.66 10.34 2.67
C ALA A 47 5.57 11.36 3.38
N GLN A 48 5.55 11.38 4.71
CA GLN A 48 6.43 12.25 5.50
C GLN A 48 7.90 11.88 5.33
N ARG A 49 8.24 10.58 5.41
CA ARG A 49 9.63 10.10 5.27
C ARG A 49 10.22 10.40 3.90
N LEU A 50 9.41 10.31 2.86
CA LEU A 50 9.83 10.56 1.48
C LEU A 50 9.67 12.03 1.07
N ALA A 51 9.14 12.88 1.92
CA ALA A 51 8.84 14.30 1.65
C ALA A 51 7.98 14.49 0.38
N ILE A 52 6.97 13.63 0.20
CA ILE A 52 6.01 13.68 -0.89
C ILE A 52 4.63 14.07 -0.39
N GLY A 53 3.81 14.67 -1.26
CA GLY A 53 2.47 15.15 -0.89
C GLY A 53 1.47 14.03 -0.63
N TYR A 54 1.57 12.94 -1.37
CA TYR A 54 0.58 11.85 -1.33
C TYR A 54 1.24 10.49 -1.41
N CYS A 55 0.67 9.52 -0.71
CA CYS A 55 1.03 8.11 -0.80
C CYS A 55 -0.25 7.28 -0.77
N HIS A 56 -0.34 6.28 -1.62
CA HIS A 56 -1.46 5.36 -1.66
C HIS A 56 -0.96 3.92 -1.73
N LEU A 57 -1.40 3.10 -0.78
CA LEU A 57 -1.06 1.68 -0.75
C LEU A 57 -2.01 0.88 -1.64
N CYS A 58 -1.47 -0.11 -2.32
CA CYS A 58 -2.21 -1.06 -3.14
C CYS A 58 -1.75 -2.49 -2.85
N SER A 59 -2.42 -3.47 -3.43
CA SER A 59 -2.22 -4.88 -3.09
C SER A 59 -0.93 -5.50 -3.64
N SER A 60 -0.31 -4.87 -4.65
CA SER A 60 0.89 -5.42 -5.29
C SER A 60 1.62 -4.36 -6.13
N GLY A 61 2.89 -4.62 -6.45
CA GLY A 61 3.63 -3.79 -7.40
C GLY A 61 3.00 -3.75 -8.79
N THR A 62 2.42 -4.83 -9.25
CA THR A 62 1.66 -4.88 -10.52
C THR A 62 0.46 -3.93 -10.48
N ALA A 63 -0.32 -3.96 -9.41
CA ALA A 63 -1.43 -3.03 -9.21
C ALA A 63 -0.94 -1.59 -9.13
N ALA A 64 0.21 -1.34 -8.49
CA ALA A 64 0.80 -0.02 -8.38
C ALA A 64 1.12 0.57 -9.76
N LEU A 65 1.73 -0.20 -10.65
CA LEU A 65 2.02 0.22 -12.02
C LEU A 65 0.74 0.55 -12.79
N SER A 66 -0.27 -0.32 -12.71
CA SER A 66 -1.55 -0.09 -13.39
C SER A 66 -2.26 1.16 -12.88
N ILE A 67 -2.26 1.38 -11.57
CA ILE A 67 -2.86 2.57 -10.95
C ILE A 67 -2.10 3.83 -11.35
N ALA A 68 -0.76 3.79 -11.36
CA ALA A 68 0.06 4.92 -11.74
C ALA A 68 -0.17 5.33 -13.20
N LEU A 69 -0.22 4.37 -14.12
CA LEU A 69 -0.50 4.63 -15.53
C LEU A 69 -1.89 5.23 -15.72
N ALA A 70 -2.90 4.67 -15.06
CA ALA A 70 -4.26 5.19 -15.11
C ALA A 70 -4.35 6.61 -14.54
N ALA A 71 -3.65 6.89 -13.43
CA ALA A 71 -3.60 8.23 -12.83
C ALA A 71 -2.93 9.27 -13.74
N CYS A 72 -2.00 8.84 -14.60
CA CYS A 72 -1.38 9.68 -15.63
C CYS A 72 -2.24 9.84 -16.89
N GLY A 73 -3.42 9.21 -16.94
CA GLY A 73 -4.29 9.25 -18.11
C GLY A 73 -3.84 8.33 -19.26
N ILE A 74 -2.94 7.40 -19.00
CA ILE A 74 -2.43 6.46 -19.99
C ILE A 74 -3.46 5.34 -20.21
N GLY A 75 -3.76 5.05 -21.46
CA GLY A 75 -4.75 4.06 -21.84
C GLY A 75 -4.48 3.43 -23.21
N ALA A 76 -5.52 2.81 -23.75
CA ALA A 76 -5.42 2.11 -25.04
C ALA A 76 -4.93 3.04 -26.16
N GLY A 77 -3.91 2.60 -26.88
CA GLY A 77 -3.28 3.35 -27.97
C GLY A 77 -2.10 4.22 -27.53
N ASP A 78 -1.87 4.37 -26.24
CA ASP A 78 -0.73 5.11 -25.72
C ASP A 78 0.53 4.23 -25.65
N GLU A 79 1.68 4.84 -25.79
CA GLU A 79 2.99 4.19 -25.71
C GLU A 79 3.72 4.62 -24.44
N VAL A 80 4.39 3.68 -23.78
CA VAL A 80 5.15 3.91 -22.54
C VAL A 80 6.56 3.34 -22.70
N ILE A 81 7.58 4.14 -22.45
CA ILE A 81 8.96 3.69 -22.43
C ILE A 81 9.26 3.06 -21.07
N VAL A 82 9.72 1.83 -21.07
CA VAL A 82 10.03 1.07 -19.86
C VAL A 82 11.46 0.53 -19.87
N PRO A 83 12.08 0.29 -18.71
CA PRO A 83 13.40 -0.35 -18.64
C PRO A 83 13.31 -1.78 -19.21
N PRO A 84 14.32 -2.22 -20.01
CA PRO A 84 14.33 -3.59 -20.55
C PRO A 84 14.74 -4.65 -19.53
N PHE A 85 15.40 -4.25 -18.45
CA PHE A 85 15.84 -5.15 -17.39
C PHE A 85 15.15 -4.79 -16.06
N THR A 86 14.04 -5.45 -15.81
CA THR A 86 13.20 -5.21 -14.63
C THR A 86 12.33 -6.43 -14.37
N PHE A 87 11.46 -6.38 -13.37
CA PHE A 87 10.50 -7.44 -13.11
C PHE A 87 9.46 -7.54 -14.23
N VAL A 88 9.01 -8.75 -14.51
CA VAL A 88 8.12 -9.06 -15.64
C VAL A 88 6.81 -8.27 -15.66
N ALA A 89 6.34 -7.78 -14.50
CA ALA A 89 5.12 -6.97 -14.41
C ALA A 89 5.25 -5.59 -15.10
N THR A 90 6.47 -5.11 -15.31
CA THR A 90 6.73 -3.84 -15.99
C THR A 90 6.50 -3.97 -17.48
#